data_fd56ce06e357cf950ea8a024957383d6
#
_entry.id   fd56ce06e357cf950ea8a024957383d6
#
_cell.length_a   1.000
_cell.length_b   1.000
_cell.length_c   1.000
_cell.angle_alpha   90.00
_cell.angle_beta   90.00
_cell.angle_gamma   90.00
#
_symmetry.space_group_name_H-M   'P 1'
#
loop_
_entity.id
_entity.type
_entity.pdbx_description
1 polymer ?
#
loop_
_entity_poly.entity_id
_entity_poly.type
_entity_poly.pdbx_seq_one_letter_code
_entity_poly.pdbx_strand_id
1 'polypeptide(L)'
;MRIAKIVFVLLAAVVVAVVGFVYLAPENAGGLLLKVRRAHAGLDRKEVRLADGLRYVYLEGGKGESLMLLHGFGGDKDHFTRIAGYLTTRYRVIIPDHIGFGESGHPVDADYSPPAQARRLRAFAHALGITNLHLGGNSMGGHIAMTYAALFPEEVKSLWLLDPGGVWSAPKSVVQTTMLTTGQNPLMVKTEDDMVKLLRLVATSPPYIPRPMLNVLARQRMKNYALEQRIMGALTADSVEGRVAGLGTPALIVWGSEDRVINFEAANILNRLLPHSQVIVMQHVGHVPMLEAPQQSARDYLKFRAALDR
;
A
#
# COMPACT_ATOMS: atom_id res chain seq x y z
N MET A 1 -14.11 -44.51 -18.76
CA MET A 1 -12.65 -44.48 -18.86
C MET A 1 -12.08 -43.54 -19.96
N ARG A 2 -12.54 -43.56 -21.22
CA ARG A 2 -12.00 -42.67 -22.28
C ARG A 2 -12.19 -41.18 -22.02
N ILE A 3 -13.38 -40.73 -21.58
CA ILE A 3 -13.68 -39.31 -21.28
C ILE A 3 -12.79 -38.80 -20.14
N ALA A 4 -12.61 -39.56 -19.05
CA ALA A 4 -11.74 -39.16 -17.94
C ALA A 4 -10.28 -38.98 -18.38
N LYS A 5 -9.78 -39.85 -19.26
CA LYS A 5 -8.43 -39.68 -19.84
C LYS A 5 -8.32 -38.43 -20.68
N ILE A 6 -9.32 -38.10 -21.52
CA ILE A 6 -9.33 -36.90 -22.34
C ILE A 6 -9.35 -35.65 -21.46
N VAL A 7 -10.21 -35.60 -20.43
CA VAL A 7 -10.28 -34.48 -19.48
C VAL A 7 -8.93 -34.30 -18.75
N PHE A 8 -8.31 -35.39 -18.32
CA PHE A 8 -6.99 -35.34 -17.65
C PHE A 8 -5.92 -34.78 -18.58
N VAL A 9 -5.85 -35.23 -19.84
CA VAL A 9 -4.88 -34.74 -20.84
C VAL A 9 -5.09 -33.26 -21.12
N LEU A 10 -6.35 -32.80 -21.27
CA LEU A 10 -6.65 -31.38 -21.48
C LEU A 10 -6.25 -30.52 -20.27
N LEU A 11 -6.54 -30.97 -19.05
CA LEU A 11 -6.11 -30.27 -17.83
C LEU A 11 -4.58 -30.20 -17.74
N ALA A 12 -3.87 -31.29 -18.01
CA ALA A 12 -2.42 -31.31 -18.02
C ALA A 12 -1.85 -30.34 -19.07
N ALA A 13 -2.41 -30.32 -20.29
CA ALA A 13 -2.01 -29.37 -21.33
C ALA A 13 -2.23 -27.90 -20.90
N VAL A 14 -3.36 -27.59 -20.25
CA VAL A 14 -3.63 -26.24 -19.71
C VAL A 14 -2.62 -25.86 -18.65
N VAL A 15 -2.32 -26.77 -17.71
CA VAL A 15 -1.30 -26.51 -16.66
C VAL A 15 0.07 -26.23 -17.30
N VAL A 16 0.50 -27.05 -18.27
CA VAL A 16 1.78 -26.85 -18.97
C VAL A 16 1.79 -25.50 -19.71
N ALA A 17 0.69 -25.14 -20.37
CA ALA A 17 0.57 -23.84 -21.06
C ALA A 17 0.65 -22.67 -20.09
N VAL A 18 -0.03 -22.74 -18.95
CA VAL A 18 0.01 -21.69 -17.92
C VAL A 18 1.41 -21.55 -17.31
N VAL A 19 2.04 -22.67 -16.95
CA VAL A 19 3.43 -22.68 -16.46
C VAL A 19 4.36 -22.10 -17.50
N GLY A 20 4.27 -22.59 -18.75
CA GLY A 20 5.05 -22.07 -19.88
C GLY A 20 4.87 -20.56 -20.04
N PHE A 21 3.64 -20.05 -19.98
CA PHE A 21 3.36 -18.62 -20.09
C PHE A 21 4.00 -17.80 -18.96
N VAL A 22 3.94 -18.28 -17.73
CA VAL A 22 4.57 -17.61 -16.57
C VAL A 22 6.10 -17.55 -16.70
N TYR A 23 6.72 -18.59 -17.23
CA TYR A 23 8.18 -18.65 -17.34
C TYR A 23 8.74 -17.98 -18.60
N LEU A 24 8.02 -18.01 -19.72
CA LEU A 24 8.46 -17.46 -21.00
C LEU A 24 8.04 -16.01 -21.22
N ALA A 25 6.93 -15.57 -20.58
CA ALA A 25 6.41 -14.23 -20.70
C ALA A 25 5.92 -13.68 -19.35
N PRO A 26 6.79 -13.57 -18.31
CA PRO A 26 6.41 -13.24 -16.95
C PRO A 26 5.76 -11.87 -16.79
N GLU A 27 6.15 -10.88 -17.60
CA GLU A 27 5.53 -9.54 -17.60
C GLU A 27 4.06 -9.60 -18.07
N ASN A 28 3.81 -10.32 -19.17
CA ASN A 28 2.47 -10.51 -19.72
C ASN A 28 1.58 -11.31 -18.75
N ALA A 29 2.13 -12.38 -18.15
CA ALA A 29 1.45 -13.20 -17.17
C ALA A 29 1.08 -12.39 -15.92
N GLY A 30 2.01 -11.56 -15.43
CA GLY A 30 1.77 -10.63 -14.33
C GLY A 30 0.70 -9.59 -14.68
N GLY A 31 0.79 -8.97 -15.84
CA GLY A 31 -0.19 -8.00 -16.32
C GLY A 31 -1.59 -8.58 -16.46
N LEU A 32 -1.72 -9.81 -16.98
CA LEU A 32 -3.00 -10.52 -17.06
C LEU A 32 -3.57 -10.82 -15.67
N LEU A 33 -2.75 -11.32 -14.75
CA LEU A 33 -3.17 -11.59 -13.37
C LEU A 33 -3.68 -10.32 -12.68
N LEU A 34 -3.00 -9.19 -12.84
CA LEU A 34 -3.44 -7.90 -12.28
C LEU A 34 -4.75 -7.44 -12.90
N LYS A 35 -4.93 -7.57 -14.23
CA LYS A 35 -6.21 -7.25 -14.88
C LYS A 35 -7.37 -8.08 -14.32
N VAL A 36 -7.17 -9.39 -14.15
CA VAL A 36 -8.19 -10.29 -13.57
C VAL A 36 -8.50 -9.90 -12.13
N ARG A 37 -7.47 -9.61 -11.30
CA ARG A 37 -7.66 -9.19 -9.91
C ARG A 37 -8.41 -7.87 -9.80
N ARG A 38 -8.06 -6.87 -10.62
CA ARG A 38 -8.76 -5.58 -10.67
C ARG A 38 -10.21 -5.74 -11.06
N ALA A 39 -10.49 -6.51 -12.11
CA ALA A 39 -11.87 -6.82 -12.54
C ALA A 39 -12.68 -7.52 -11.43
N HIS A 40 -12.09 -8.52 -10.75
CA HIS A 40 -12.73 -9.20 -9.63
C HIS A 40 -13.04 -8.28 -8.45
N ALA A 41 -12.18 -7.29 -8.20
CA ALA A 41 -12.37 -6.27 -7.18
C ALA A 41 -13.30 -5.12 -7.62
N GLY A 42 -13.80 -5.13 -8.84
CA GLY A 42 -14.64 -4.07 -9.41
C GLY A 42 -13.87 -2.76 -9.61
N LEU A 43 -12.58 -2.84 -9.96
CA LEU A 43 -11.68 -1.70 -10.12
C LEU A 43 -11.26 -1.50 -11.57
N ASP A 44 -11.38 -0.27 -12.05
CA ASP A 44 -10.86 0.18 -13.34
C ASP A 44 -9.56 0.96 -13.16
N ARG A 45 -8.58 0.75 -14.08
CA ARG A 45 -7.39 1.58 -14.19
C ARG A 45 -7.74 2.88 -14.91
N LYS A 46 -7.42 3.98 -14.27
CA LYS A 46 -7.64 5.34 -14.79
C LYS A 46 -6.38 6.18 -14.69
N GLU A 47 -6.38 7.31 -15.36
CA GLU A 47 -5.32 8.31 -15.20
C GLU A 47 -5.90 9.72 -15.25
N VAL A 48 -5.21 10.64 -14.60
CA VAL A 48 -5.50 12.07 -14.63
C VAL A 48 -4.20 12.86 -14.66
N ARG A 49 -4.19 13.94 -15.40
CA ARG A 49 -3.09 14.91 -15.42
C ARG A 49 -3.52 16.15 -14.66
N LEU A 50 -2.73 16.53 -13.67
CA LEU A 50 -2.95 17.71 -12.86
C LEU A 50 -2.55 18.98 -13.64
N ALA A 51 -2.95 20.15 -13.13
CA ALA A 51 -2.66 21.44 -13.75
C ALA A 51 -1.16 21.76 -13.84
N ASP A 52 -0.36 21.23 -12.91
CA ASP A 52 1.11 21.33 -12.91
C ASP A 52 1.80 20.33 -13.85
N GLY A 53 1.02 19.55 -14.62
CA GLY A 53 1.50 18.54 -15.55
C GLY A 53 1.80 17.18 -14.95
N LEU A 54 1.73 17.00 -13.63
CA LEU A 54 1.92 15.70 -12.99
C LEU A 54 0.82 14.71 -13.41
N ARG A 55 1.21 13.51 -13.79
CA ARG A 55 0.30 12.44 -14.17
C ARG A 55 0.16 11.45 -13.03
N TYR A 56 -1.08 11.28 -12.57
CA TYR A 56 -1.46 10.19 -11.65
C TYR A 56 -2.10 9.04 -12.42
N VAL A 57 -1.69 7.82 -12.09
CA VAL A 57 -2.37 6.58 -12.49
C VAL A 57 -2.96 5.96 -11.23
N TYR A 58 -4.22 5.54 -11.31
CA TYR A 58 -4.95 5.05 -10.15
C TYR A 58 -5.94 3.96 -10.54
N LEU A 59 -6.39 3.21 -9.54
CA LEU A 59 -7.54 2.32 -9.65
C LEU A 59 -8.75 2.99 -9.02
N GLU A 60 -9.91 2.80 -9.61
CA GLU A 60 -11.16 3.32 -9.07
C GLU A 60 -12.30 2.32 -9.28
N GLY A 61 -13.17 2.17 -8.28
CA GLY A 61 -14.35 1.35 -8.38
C GLY A 61 -15.33 1.57 -7.24
N GLY A 62 -16.51 1.00 -7.38
CA GLY A 62 -17.59 1.16 -6.40
C GLY A 62 -18.29 2.52 -6.47
N LYS A 63 -19.20 2.74 -5.51
CA LYS A 63 -20.01 3.96 -5.35
C LYS A 63 -20.20 4.26 -3.87
N GLY A 64 -20.54 5.50 -3.55
CA GLY A 64 -20.73 5.97 -2.18
C GLY A 64 -19.69 6.99 -1.77
N GLU A 65 -19.41 7.09 -0.46
CA GLU A 65 -18.38 7.99 0.06
C GLU A 65 -16.99 7.60 -0.46
N SER A 66 -16.16 8.61 -0.69
CA SER A 66 -14.81 8.38 -1.22
C SER A 66 -13.89 7.80 -0.15
N LEU A 67 -13.26 6.66 -0.47
CA LEU A 67 -12.21 6.04 0.32
C LEU A 67 -10.93 5.97 -0.53
N MET A 68 -9.93 6.77 -0.17
CA MET A 68 -8.63 6.74 -0.85
C MET A 68 -7.65 5.88 -0.06
N LEU A 69 -6.97 4.94 -0.75
CA LEU A 69 -6.04 3.98 -0.14
C LEU A 69 -4.63 4.18 -0.71
N LEU A 70 -3.67 4.40 0.18
CA LEU A 70 -2.31 4.82 -0.13
C LEU A 70 -1.31 3.70 0.15
N HIS A 71 -0.58 3.27 -0.88
CA HIS A 71 0.42 2.20 -0.76
C HIS A 71 1.68 2.63 -0.01
N GLY A 72 2.43 1.64 0.51
CA GLY A 72 3.72 1.84 1.17
C GLY A 72 4.88 2.07 0.18
N PHE A 73 6.07 2.32 0.73
CA PHE A 73 7.30 2.51 -0.03
C PHE A 73 7.60 1.29 -0.92
N GLY A 74 7.94 1.56 -2.18
CA GLY A 74 8.24 0.53 -3.17
C GLY A 74 7.05 -0.31 -3.62
N GLY A 75 5.83 0.05 -3.17
CA GLY A 75 4.57 -0.51 -3.63
C GLY A 75 3.96 0.26 -4.78
N ASP A 76 2.76 -0.15 -5.14
CA ASP A 76 1.90 0.49 -6.12
C ASP A 76 0.42 0.31 -5.76
N LYS A 77 -0.47 0.88 -6.58
CA LYS A 77 -1.93 0.80 -6.42
C LYS A 77 -2.47 -0.63 -6.30
N ASP A 78 -1.79 -1.62 -6.87
CA ASP A 78 -2.25 -3.01 -6.86
C ASP A 78 -2.09 -3.70 -5.49
N HIS A 79 -1.34 -3.11 -4.56
CA HIS A 79 -1.24 -3.61 -3.18
C HIS A 79 -2.58 -3.65 -2.44
N PHE A 80 -3.55 -2.83 -2.84
CA PHE A 80 -4.88 -2.82 -2.24
C PHE A 80 -5.95 -3.60 -3.02
N THR A 81 -5.63 -4.21 -4.16
CA THR A 81 -6.62 -4.94 -4.97
C THR A 81 -7.28 -6.11 -4.23
N ARG A 82 -6.52 -6.79 -3.33
CA ARG A 82 -7.06 -7.92 -2.56
C ARG A 82 -8.13 -7.53 -1.56
N ILE A 83 -8.02 -6.33 -1.01
CA ILE A 83 -8.95 -5.82 0.00
C ILE A 83 -10.08 -5.00 -0.62
N ALA A 84 -9.85 -4.37 -1.77
CA ALA A 84 -10.79 -3.45 -2.40
C ALA A 84 -12.14 -4.10 -2.73
N GLY A 85 -12.17 -5.36 -3.15
CA GLY A 85 -13.41 -6.08 -3.44
C GLY A 85 -14.40 -6.17 -2.28
N TYR A 86 -13.91 -6.10 -1.03
CA TYR A 86 -14.76 -6.03 0.17
C TYR A 86 -15.30 -4.61 0.44
N LEU A 87 -14.73 -3.60 -0.20
CA LEU A 87 -15.01 -2.19 0.07
C LEU A 87 -15.81 -1.52 -1.04
N THR A 88 -15.64 -1.93 -2.30
CA THR A 88 -16.31 -1.35 -3.49
C THR A 88 -17.84 -1.50 -3.47
N THR A 89 -18.37 -2.36 -2.61
CA THR A 89 -19.83 -2.49 -2.39
C THR A 89 -20.43 -1.32 -1.58
N ARG A 90 -19.59 -0.53 -0.88
CA ARG A 90 -20.04 0.56 0.02
C ARG A 90 -19.35 1.89 -0.23
N TYR A 91 -18.16 1.88 -0.82
CA TYR A 91 -17.33 3.06 -1.04
C TYR A 91 -16.98 3.22 -2.51
N ARG A 92 -16.83 4.48 -2.94
CA ARG A 92 -16.04 4.82 -4.11
C ARG A 92 -14.58 4.69 -3.69
N VAL A 93 -13.95 3.56 -4.02
CA VAL A 93 -12.57 3.26 -3.66
C VAL A 93 -11.64 3.84 -4.71
N ILE A 94 -10.63 4.63 -4.28
CA ILE A 94 -9.62 5.26 -5.12
C ILE A 94 -8.24 4.85 -4.62
N ILE A 95 -7.41 4.29 -5.49
CA ILE A 95 -6.09 3.79 -5.12
C ILE A 95 -5.05 4.36 -6.09
N PRO A 96 -4.44 5.52 -5.79
CA PRO A 96 -3.40 6.11 -6.66
C PRO A 96 -2.05 5.40 -6.48
N ASP A 97 -1.25 5.38 -7.56
CA ASP A 97 0.19 5.31 -7.42
C ASP A 97 0.70 6.67 -6.94
N HIS A 98 1.47 6.70 -5.87
CA HIS A 98 2.16 7.94 -5.46
C HIS A 98 3.09 8.45 -6.54
N ILE A 99 3.25 9.77 -6.63
CA ILE A 99 4.30 10.35 -7.48
C ILE A 99 5.66 9.80 -7.06
N GLY A 100 6.42 9.29 -8.01
CA GLY A 100 7.67 8.55 -7.81
C GLY A 100 7.53 7.03 -7.76
N PHE A 101 6.30 6.48 -7.89
CA PHE A 101 6.04 5.04 -7.85
C PHE A 101 5.06 4.59 -8.94
N GLY A 102 5.06 3.28 -9.18
CA GLY A 102 4.13 2.61 -10.08
C GLY A 102 4.13 3.19 -11.49
N GLU A 103 2.94 3.47 -12.01
CA GLU A 103 2.74 4.05 -13.33
C GLU A 103 2.56 5.58 -13.30
N SER A 104 2.54 6.22 -12.12
CA SER A 104 2.45 7.68 -11.98
C SER A 104 3.74 8.38 -12.39
N GLY A 105 3.76 9.71 -12.45
CA GLY A 105 4.94 10.48 -12.82
C GLY A 105 6.13 10.28 -11.87
N HIS A 106 7.35 10.30 -12.42
CA HIS A 106 8.61 10.15 -11.68
C HIS A 106 9.54 11.36 -11.90
N PRO A 107 9.13 12.58 -11.52
CA PRO A 107 9.96 13.77 -11.73
C PRO A 107 11.23 13.70 -10.88
N VAL A 108 12.40 13.89 -11.52
CA VAL A 108 13.70 13.72 -10.86
C VAL A 108 13.93 14.75 -9.76
N ASP A 109 13.49 16.00 -9.96
CA ASP A 109 13.77 17.12 -9.05
C ASP A 109 12.62 17.46 -8.09
N ALA A 110 11.61 16.59 -7.97
CA ALA A 110 10.49 16.84 -7.07
C ALA A 110 10.88 16.70 -5.59
N ASP A 111 10.20 17.46 -4.75
CA ASP A 111 10.18 17.22 -3.30
C ASP A 111 9.32 15.99 -3.00
N TYR A 112 9.90 14.96 -2.41
CA TYR A 112 9.24 13.71 -2.04
C TYR A 112 8.91 13.60 -0.55
N SER A 113 9.01 14.70 0.19
CA SER A 113 8.62 14.72 1.60
C SER A 113 7.14 14.38 1.78
N PRO A 114 6.74 13.76 2.91
CA PRO A 114 5.34 13.48 3.20
C PRO A 114 4.43 14.72 3.09
N PRO A 115 4.80 15.94 3.51
CA PRO A 115 4.01 17.13 3.26
C PRO A 115 3.82 17.49 1.79
N ALA A 116 4.85 17.32 0.95
CA ALA A 116 4.75 17.56 -0.49
C ALA A 116 3.84 16.52 -1.17
N GLN A 117 3.97 15.24 -0.80
CA GLN A 117 3.10 14.18 -1.28
C GLN A 117 1.65 14.39 -0.85
N ALA A 118 1.39 14.82 0.38
CA ALA A 118 0.04 15.12 0.88
C ALA A 118 -0.62 16.25 0.08
N ARG A 119 0.11 17.34 -0.22
CA ARG A 119 -0.41 18.44 -1.06
C ARG A 119 -0.73 17.98 -2.49
N ARG A 120 0.10 17.12 -3.09
CA ARG A 120 -0.17 16.55 -4.42
C ARG A 120 -1.38 15.64 -4.41
N LEU A 121 -1.55 14.83 -3.36
CA LEU A 121 -2.74 13.99 -3.20
C LEU A 121 -4.01 14.82 -3.04
N ARG A 122 -3.93 15.97 -2.35
CA ARG A 122 -5.05 16.91 -2.28
C ARG A 122 -5.40 17.45 -3.67
N ALA A 123 -4.42 17.89 -4.44
CA ALA A 123 -4.65 18.34 -5.80
C ALA A 123 -5.24 17.22 -6.69
N PHE A 124 -4.77 15.98 -6.51
CA PHE A 124 -5.33 14.79 -7.16
C PHE A 124 -6.79 14.54 -6.75
N ALA A 125 -7.11 14.57 -5.45
CA ALA A 125 -8.47 14.41 -4.95
C ALA A 125 -9.41 15.46 -5.55
N HIS A 126 -9.01 16.74 -5.53
CA HIS A 126 -9.79 17.85 -6.10
C HIS A 126 -9.98 17.71 -7.62
N ALA A 127 -8.98 17.23 -8.37
CA ALA A 127 -9.12 16.95 -9.79
C ALA A 127 -10.15 15.85 -10.10
N LEU A 128 -10.45 14.98 -9.12
CA LEU A 128 -11.52 13.98 -9.19
C LEU A 128 -12.86 14.46 -8.60
N GLY A 129 -12.96 15.73 -8.22
CA GLY A 129 -14.15 16.32 -7.59
C GLY A 129 -14.36 15.86 -6.15
N ILE A 130 -13.30 15.40 -5.46
CA ILE A 130 -13.36 14.90 -4.08
C ILE A 130 -12.88 16.01 -3.15
N THR A 131 -13.78 16.48 -2.29
CA THR A 131 -13.50 17.51 -1.27
C THR A 131 -13.56 16.95 0.15
N ASN A 132 -14.16 15.78 0.33
CA ASN A 132 -14.25 15.08 1.60
C ASN A 132 -14.04 13.58 1.36
N LEU A 133 -13.20 12.94 2.16
CA LEU A 133 -12.85 11.54 1.97
C LEU A 133 -12.50 10.83 3.28
N HIS A 134 -12.60 9.51 3.24
CA HIS A 134 -11.90 8.62 4.16
C HIS A 134 -10.53 8.32 3.57
N LEU A 135 -9.50 8.31 4.40
CA LEU A 135 -8.14 8.16 3.93
C LEU A 135 -7.47 6.98 4.65
N GLY A 136 -7.08 5.98 3.89
CA GLY A 136 -6.35 4.83 4.41
C GLY A 136 -4.94 4.76 3.83
N GLY A 137 -3.99 4.17 4.58
CA GLY A 137 -2.65 3.98 4.06
C GLY A 137 -1.81 3.00 4.85
N ASN A 138 -0.93 2.29 4.13
CA ASN A 138 0.05 1.39 4.72
C ASN A 138 1.43 2.04 4.74
N SER A 139 2.16 1.92 5.85
CA SER A 139 3.56 2.33 5.96
C SER A 139 3.78 3.79 5.56
N MET A 140 4.57 4.08 4.51
CA MET A 140 4.71 5.41 3.89
C MET A 140 3.33 6.02 3.56
N GLY A 141 2.41 5.24 3.02
CA GLY A 141 1.04 5.70 2.72
C GLY A 141 0.28 6.13 3.96
N GLY A 142 0.48 5.45 5.10
CA GLY A 142 -0.07 5.85 6.39
C GLY A 142 0.56 7.14 6.92
N HIS A 143 1.88 7.32 6.78
CA HIS A 143 2.58 8.57 7.10
C HIS A 143 2.02 9.75 6.30
N ILE A 144 1.84 9.57 4.97
CA ILE A 144 1.27 10.58 4.08
C ILE A 144 -0.19 10.85 4.43
N ALA A 145 -0.99 9.82 4.76
CA ALA A 145 -2.39 9.97 5.15
C ALA A 145 -2.55 10.80 6.44
N MET A 146 -1.74 10.52 7.45
CA MET A 146 -1.70 11.30 8.69
C MET A 146 -1.28 12.75 8.43
N THR A 147 -0.28 12.95 7.58
CA THR A 147 0.19 14.28 7.18
C THR A 147 -0.89 15.05 6.42
N TYR A 148 -1.62 14.38 5.52
CA TYR A 148 -2.76 14.98 4.82
C TYR A 148 -3.84 15.43 5.82
N ALA A 149 -4.24 14.56 6.74
CA ALA A 149 -5.27 14.88 7.73
C ALA A 149 -4.85 16.04 8.66
N ALA A 150 -3.57 16.13 9.02
CA ALA A 150 -3.06 17.23 9.82
C ALA A 150 -3.00 18.57 9.05
N LEU A 151 -2.74 18.54 7.74
CA LEU A 151 -2.70 19.75 6.90
C LEU A 151 -4.10 20.22 6.46
N PHE A 152 -5.06 19.30 6.32
CA PHE A 152 -6.40 19.54 5.77
C PHE A 152 -7.45 18.77 6.58
N PRO A 153 -7.58 19.04 7.88
CA PRO A 153 -8.41 18.24 8.78
C PRO A 153 -9.91 18.27 8.42
N GLU A 154 -10.39 19.34 7.82
CA GLU A 154 -11.77 19.51 7.37
C GLU A 154 -12.15 18.62 6.17
N GLU A 155 -11.15 18.12 5.43
CA GLU A 155 -11.37 17.25 4.26
C GLU A 155 -11.38 15.76 4.63
N VAL A 156 -10.88 15.35 5.83
CA VAL A 156 -10.69 13.96 6.20
C VAL A 156 -11.70 13.50 7.24
N LYS A 157 -12.67 12.69 6.82
CA LYS A 157 -13.73 12.14 7.67
C LYS A 157 -13.24 11.08 8.65
N SER A 158 -12.30 10.26 8.26
CA SER A 158 -11.63 9.27 9.11
C SER A 158 -10.32 8.79 8.50
N LEU A 159 -9.43 8.28 9.37
CA LEU A 159 -8.17 7.63 9.00
C LEU A 159 -8.25 6.12 9.20
N TRP A 160 -7.63 5.37 8.28
CA TRP A 160 -7.36 3.94 8.40
C TRP A 160 -5.87 3.67 8.22
N LEU A 161 -5.17 3.46 9.31
CA LEU A 161 -3.71 3.40 9.37
C LEU A 161 -3.27 1.94 9.51
N LEU A 162 -2.61 1.40 8.50
CA LEU A 162 -2.12 0.02 8.43
C LEU A 162 -0.59 0.06 8.59
N ASP A 163 -0.07 -0.29 9.77
CA ASP A 163 1.36 -0.26 10.08
C ASP A 163 2.04 1.05 9.62
N PRO A 164 1.51 2.24 9.98
CA PRO A 164 1.93 3.51 9.40
C PRO A 164 3.35 3.90 9.80
N GLY A 165 4.08 4.56 8.87
CA GLY A 165 5.38 5.18 9.13
C GLY A 165 5.27 6.55 9.82
N GLY A 166 6.43 7.16 10.09
CA GLY A 166 6.51 8.54 10.59
C GLY A 166 6.57 8.70 12.11
N VAL A 167 6.56 7.60 12.87
CA VAL A 167 6.67 7.59 14.35
C VAL A 167 8.07 7.09 14.71
N TRP A 168 9.02 8.02 14.83
CA TRP A 168 10.43 7.68 15.03
C TRP A 168 10.86 7.58 16.48
N SER A 169 10.01 8.01 17.43
CA SER A 169 10.24 7.84 18.88
C SER A 169 9.98 6.39 19.36
N ALA A 170 9.37 5.54 18.54
CA ALA A 170 9.20 4.12 18.84
C ALA A 170 10.53 3.38 18.95
N PRO A 171 10.59 2.25 19.69
CA PRO A 171 11.77 1.37 19.71
C PRO A 171 12.19 0.95 18.30
N LYS A 172 13.48 0.69 18.11
CA LYS A 172 14.01 0.30 16.79
C LYS A 172 13.45 -1.02 16.32
N SER A 173 13.00 -1.07 15.08
CA SER A 173 12.60 -2.28 14.38
C SER A 173 13.80 -3.11 13.91
N VAL A 174 13.52 -4.31 13.35
CA VAL A 174 14.54 -5.15 12.70
C VAL A 174 15.20 -4.38 11.54
N VAL A 175 14.41 -3.69 10.70
CA VAL A 175 14.91 -2.87 9.58
C VAL A 175 15.83 -1.76 10.08
N GLN A 176 15.40 -0.98 11.07
CA GLN A 176 16.19 0.12 11.61
C GLN A 176 17.49 -0.37 12.29
N THR A 177 17.41 -1.47 13.03
CA THR A 177 18.59 -2.10 13.63
C THR A 177 19.57 -2.56 12.57
N THR A 178 19.08 -3.21 11.50
CA THR A 178 19.91 -3.65 10.38
C THR A 178 20.59 -2.44 9.70
N MET A 179 19.84 -1.36 9.46
CA MET A 179 20.42 -0.14 8.88
C MET A 179 21.55 0.44 9.75
N LEU A 180 21.34 0.49 11.06
CA LEU A 180 22.33 1.04 12.00
C LEU A 180 23.59 0.17 12.11
N THR A 181 23.44 -1.16 12.05
CA THR A 181 24.56 -2.10 12.24
C THR A 181 25.33 -2.40 10.96
N THR A 182 24.68 -2.37 9.80
CA THR A 182 25.26 -2.77 8.52
C THR A 182 25.42 -1.62 7.51
N GLY A 183 24.78 -0.48 7.77
CA GLY A 183 24.68 0.62 6.78
C GLY A 183 23.77 0.29 5.59
N GLN A 184 23.12 -0.90 5.56
CA GLN A 184 22.28 -1.34 4.46
C GLN A 184 20.79 -1.21 4.83
N ASN A 185 19.99 -0.65 3.93
CA ASN A 185 18.54 -0.64 4.10
C ASN A 185 17.91 -1.87 3.43
N PRO A 186 17.34 -2.81 4.21
CA PRO A 186 16.74 -4.03 3.65
C PRO A 186 15.48 -3.80 2.80
N LEU A 187 14.91 -2.59 2.82
CA LEU A 187 13.77 -2.22 1.97
C LEU A 187 14.19 -1.84 0.54
N MET A 188 15.49 -1.65 0.30
CA MET A 188 16.04 -1.32 -1.01
C MET A 188 16.36 -2.57 -1.82
N VAL A 189 15.97 -2.57 -3.10
CA VAL A 189 16.19 -3.70 -4.00
C VAL A 189 17.29 -3.37 -5.00
N LYS A 190 18.45 -4.02 -4.87
CA LYS A 190 19.61 -3.89 -5.77
C LYS A 190 19.77 -5.10 -6.68
N THR A 191 19.22 -6.24 -6.28
CA THR A 191 19.29 -7.51 -7.00
C THR A 191 17.93 -8.19 -7.01
N GLU A 192 17.75 -9.17 -7.90
CA GLU A 192 16.52 -9.98 -7.92
C GLU A 192 16.34 -10.80 -6.63
N ASP A 193 17.43 -11.16 -5.95
CA ASP A 193 17.38 -11.86 -4.65
C ASP A 193 16.93 -10.96 -3.50
N ASP A 194 17.21 -9.66 -3.56
CA ASP A 194 16.75 -8.74 -2.55
C ASP A 194 15.23 -8.65 -2.53
N MET A 195 14.57 -8.82 -3.68
CA MET A 195 13.11 -8.84 -3.73
C MET A 195 12.51 -10.03 -2.97
N VAL A 196 13.17 -11.20 -3.02
CA VAL A 196 12.74 -12.37 -2.25
C VAL A 196 12.92 -12.15 -0.75
N LYS A 197 14.08 -11.57 -0.35
CA LYS A 197 14.35 -11.22 1.04
C LYS A 197 13.35 -10.18 1.57
N LEU A 198 13.06 -9.17 0.75
CA LEU A 198 12.08 -8.13 1.06
C LEU A 198 10.68 -8.72 1.34
N LEU A 199 10.18 -9.62 0.48
CA LEU A 199 8.87 -10.25 0.70
C LEU A 199 8.81 -11.01 2.03
N ARG A 200 9.87 -11.74 2.38
CA ARG A 200 9.97 -12.46 3.66
C ARG A 200 10.13 -11.54 4.85
N LEU A 201 10.63 -10.33 4.64
CA LEU A 201 10.80 -9.32 5.68
C LEU A 201 9.47 -8.63 6.00
N VAL A 202 8.72 -8.25 4.96
CA VAL A 202 7.49 -7.46 5.12
C VAL A 202 6.26 -8.29 5.44
N ALA A 203 6.26 -9.60 5.12
CA ALA A 203 5.12 -10.48 5.36
C ALA A 203 5.54 -11.73 6.14
N THR A 204 4.70 -12.11 7.09
CA THR A 204 4.83 -13.38 7.83
C THR A 204 4.40 -14.57 6.97
N SER A 205 3.34 -14.37 6.20
CA SER A 205 2.80 -15.36 5.26
C SER A 205 2.69 -14.75 3.87
N PRO A 206 3.84 -14.53 3.16
CA PRO A 206 3.82 -13.90 1.85
C PRO A 206 3.06 -14.77 0.85
N PRO A 207 2.25 -14.15 -0.04
CA PRO A 207 1.62 -14.90 -1.11
C PRO A 207 2.66 -15.53 -2.03
N TYR A 208 2.40 -16.74 -2.50
CA TYR A 208 3.27 -17.36 -3.50
C TYR A 208 3.24 -16.54 -4.81
N ILE A 209 4.40 -16.09 -5.23
CA ILE A 209 4.64 -15.43 -6.51
C ILE A 209 5.76 -16.17 -7.24
N PRO A 210 5.54 -16.69 -8.45
CA PRO A 210 6.56 -17.38 -9.21
C PRO A 210 7.82 -16.52 -9.40
N ARG A 211 9.00 -17.13 -9.29
CA ARG A 211 10.29 -16.43 -9.35
C ARG A 211 10.45 -15.51 -10.58
N PRO A 212 10.06 -15.92 -11.82
CA PRO A 212 10.15 -15.03 -12.97
C PRO A 212 9.36 -13.73 -12.81
N MET A 213 8.17 -13.78 -12.19
CA MET A 213 7.35 -12.61 -11.91
C MET A 213 7.97 -11.72 -10.81
N LEU A 214 8.57 -12.33 -9.77
CA LEU A 214 9.32 -11.58 -8.75
C LEU A 214 10.51 -10.85 -9.37
N ASN A 215 11.21 -11.48 -10.31
CA ASN A 215 12.32 -10.87 -11.00
C ASN A 215 11.88 -9.66 -11.85
N VAL A 216 10.69 -9.69 -12.44
CA VAL A 216 10.11 -8.50 -13.12
C VAL A 216 9.94 -7.35 -12.14
N LEU A 217 9.33 -7.61 -10.98
CA LEU A 217 9.14 -6.59 -9.94
C LEU A 217 10.49 -6.05 -9.42
N ALA A 218 11.47 -6.95 -9.21
CA ALA A 218 12.80 -6.56 -8.79
C ALA A 218 13.47 -5.62 -9.81
N ARG A 219 13.43 -5.97 -11.11
CA ARG A 219 14.02 -5.14 -12.17
C ARG A 219 13.38 -3.74 -12.26
N GLN A 220 12.08 -3.61 -12.03
CA GLN A 220 11.42 -2.30 -11.95
C GLN A 220 11.95 -1.46 -10.78
N ARG A 221 12.11 -2.06 -9.59
CA ARG A 221 12.69 -1.40 -8.41
C ARG A 221 14.15 -1.01 -8.64
N MET A 222 14.96 -1.93 -9.21
CA MET A 222 16.37 -1.69 -9.55
C MET A 222 16.52 -0.51 -10.51
N LYS A 223 15.66 -0.40 -11.51
CA LYS A 223 15.64 0.73 -12.47
C LYS A 223 15.40 2.07 -11.76
N ASN A 224 14.59 2.10 -10.72
CA ASN A 224 14.21 3.29 -9.97
C ASN A 224 15.04 3.49 -8.69
N TYR A 225 16.11 2.71 -8.49
CA TYR A 225 16.86 2.66 -7.24
C TYR A 225 17.31 4.02 -6.71
N ALA A 226 17.88 4.88 -7.57
CA ALA A 226 18.35 6.21 -7.16
C ALA A 226 17.20 7.13 -6.70
N LEU A 227 16.07 7.07 -7.38
CA LEU A 227 14.86 7.79 -6.99
C LEU A 227 14.31 7.27 -5.67
N GLU A 228 14.22 5.95 -5.51
CA GLU A 228 13.78 5.33 -4.27
C GLU A 228 14.68 5.71 -3.08
N GLN A 229 16.00 5.82 -3.27
CA GLN A 229 16.91 6.30 -2.23
C GLN A 229 16.58 7.74 -1.79
N ARG A 230 16.30 8.64 -2.74
CA ARG A 230 15.88 10.02 -2.43
C ARG A 230 14.56 10.06 -1.68
N ILE A 231 13.57 9.29 -2.12
CA ILE A 231 12.27 9.20 -1.47
C ILE A 231 12.42 8.67 -0.04
N MET A 232 13.20 7.61 0.14
CA MET A 232 13.48 7.04 1.47
C MET A 232 14.16 8.06 2.38
N GLY A 233 15.13 8.83 1.87
CA GLY A 233 15.78 9.91 2.62
C GLY A 233 14.79 10.98 3.07
N ALA A 234 13.90 11.43 2.17
CA ALA A 234 12.87 12.41 2.50
C ALA A 234 11.84 11.88 3.51
N LEU A 235 11.48 10.59 3.39
CA LEU A 235 10.53 9.93 4.30
C LEU A 235 11.10 9.80 5.72
N THR A 236 12.37 9.39 5.86
CA THR A 236 13.01 9.18 7.17
C THR A 236 13.43 10.46 7.86
N ALA A 237 13.60 11.55 7.11
CA ALA A 237 13.89 12.88 7.65
C ALA A 237 12.66 13.58 8.25
N ASP A 238 11.46 13.06 8.00
CA ASP A 238 10.19 13.67 8.42
C ASP A 238 9.52 12.83 9.52
N SER A 239 9.07 13.48 10.60
CA SER A 239 8.24 12.87 11.64
C SER A 239 6.83 13.44 11.61
N VAL A 240 5.84 12.57 11.79
CA VAL A 240 4.43 12.97 11.83
C VAL A 240 3.96 13.32 13.24
N GLU A 241 4.70 12.91 14.27
CA GLU A 241 4.27 12.92 15.68
C GLU A 241 3.78 14.30 16.14
N GLY A 242 4.58 15.35 15.90
CA GLY A 242 4.21 16.71 16.28
C GLY A 242 3.00 17.26 15.49
N ARG A 243 2.78 16.77 14.26
CA ARG A 243 1.67 17.23 13.42
C ARG A 243 0.33 16.61 13.79
N VAL A 244 0.33 15.37 14.28
CA VAL A 244 -0.93 14.66 14.60
C VAL A 244 -1.31 14.74 16.06
N ALA A 245 -0.48 15.34 16.90
CA ALA A 245 -0.77 15.51 18.32
C ALA A 245 -2.07 16.31 18.52
N GLY A 246 -3.11 15.67 19.09
CA GLY A 246 -4.42 16.30 19.32
C GLY A 246 -5.33 16.34 18.07
N LEU A 247 -4.95 15.73 16.94
CA LEU A 247 -5.81 15.69 15.76
C LEU A 247 -7.13 14.99 16.05
N GLY A 248 -8.24 15.70 15.84
CA GLY A 248 -9.60 15.24 16.16
C GLY A 248 -10.19 14.24 15.16
N THR A 249 -9.52 13.96 14.04
CA THR A 249 -10.01 13.03 13.02
C THR A 249 -10.08 11.60 13.58
N PRO A 250 -11.26 10.93 13.56
CA PRO A 250 -11.37 9.53 14.00
C PRO A 250 -10.41 8.61 13.25
N ALA A 251 -9.70 7.75 13.96
CA ALA A 251 -8.68 6.88 13.35
C ALA A 251 -8.80 5.42 13.79
N LEU A 252 -8.70 4.50 12.83
CA LEU A 252 -8.44 3.09 13.09
C LEU A 252 -6.97 2.80 12.82
N ILE A 253 -6.23 2.44 13.87
CA ILE A 253 -4.82 2.04 13.82
C ILE A 253 -4.78 0.52 13.84
N VAL A 254 -4.29 -0.10 12.77
CA VAL A 254 -4.13 -1.55 12.65
C VAL A 254 -2.64 -1.86 12.58
N TRP A 255 -2.20 -2.86 13.33
CA TRP A 255 -0.79 -3.27 13.34
C TRP A 255 -0.63 -4.77 13.33
N GLY A 256 0.29 -5.27 12.50
CA GLY A 256 0.70 -6.66 12.55
C GLY A 256 1.61 -6.95 13.74
N SER A 257 1.31 -7.99 14.54
CA SER A 257 2.12 -8.34 15.71
C SER A 257 3.55 -8.77 15.37
N GLU A 258 3.79 -9.17 14.11
CA GLU A 258 5.08 -9.63 13.61
C GLU A 258 5.70 -8.65 12.60
N ASP A 259 5.32 -7.36 12.67
CA ASP A 259 5.92 -6.32 11.85
C ASP A 259 7.41 -6.14 12.19
N ARG A 260 8.27 -6.47 11.21
CA ARG A 260 9.72 -6.33 11.30
C ARG A 260 10.23 -5.01 10.72
N VAL A 261 9.35 -4.28 10.01
CA VAL A 261 9.70 -3.01 9.34
C VAL A 261 9.58 -1.83 10.28
N ILE A 262 8.47 -1.76 11.03
CA ILE A 262 8.21 -0.72 12.02
C ILE A 262 7.77 -1.40 13.32
N ASN A 263 8.35 -0.98 14.45
CA ASN A 263 8.02 -1.57 15.73
C ASN A 263 6.57 -1.25 16.11
N PHE A 264 5.81 -2.28 16.53
CA PHE A 264 4.38 -2.14 16.84
C PHE A 264 4.09 -1.19 18.02
N GLU A 265 5.07 -0.90 18.89
CA GLU A 265 4.92 0.13 19.94
C GLU A 265 4.59 1.52 19.38
N ALA A 266 4.86 1.76 18.10
CA ALA A 266 4.40 2.97 17.41
C ALA A 266 2.87 3.10 17.39
N ALA A 267 2.11 1.99 17.43
CA ALA A 267 0.66 2.01 17.58
C ALA A 267 0.22 2.64 18.90
N ASN A 268 0.90 2.31 20.00
CA ASN A 268 0.63 2.87 21.33
C ASN A 268 0.96 4.38 21.39
N ILE A 269 2.02 4.80 20.69
CA ILE A 269 2.38 6.22 20.59
C ILE A 269 1.30 6.97 19.81
N LEU A 270 0.90 6.46 18.64
CA LEU A 270 -0.15 7.08 17.83
C LEU A 270 -1.49 7.14 18.56
N ASN A 271 -1.85 6.09 19.31
CA ASN A 271 -3.09 6.07 20.09
C ASN A 271 -3.13 7.19 21.16
N ARG A 272 -1.98 7.53 21.75
CA ARG A 272 -1.87 8.68 22.66
C ARG A 272 -1.94 10.02 21.96
N LEU A 273 -1.41 10.12 20.73
CA LEU A 273 -1.39 11.35 19.93
C LEU A 273 -2.75 11.64 19.25
N LEU A 274 -3.51 10.61 18.92
CA LEU A 274 -4.79 10.68 18.21
C LEU A 274 -5.94 10.36 19.19
N PRO A 275 -6.57 11.36 19.82
CA PRO A 275 -7.51 11.16 20.93
C PRO A 275 -8.77 10.36 20.55
N HIS A 276 -9.14 10.34 19.27
CA HIS A 276 -10.28 9.58 18.75
C HIS A 276 -9.85 8.34 17.94
N SER A 277 -8.77 7.66 18.39
CA SER A 277 -8.29 6.47 17.72
C SER A 277 -8.68 5.18 18.44
N GLN A 278 -8.77 4.10 17.65
CA GLN A 278 -8.90 2.72 18.09
C GLN A 278 -7.72 1.92 17.57
N VAL A 279 -7.15 1.02 18.39
CA VAL A 279 -6.02 0.17 18.00
C VAL A 279 -6.48 -1.27 17.86
N ILE A 280 -6.09 -1.92 16.77
CA ILE A 280 -6.24 -3.36 16.55
C ILE A 280 -4.86 -3.95 16.24
N VAL A 281 -4.42 -4.93 17.04
CA VAL A 281 -3.21 -5.71 16.77
C VAL A 281 -3.62 -7.04 16.14
N MET A 282 -3.18 -7.28 14.91
CA MET A 282 -3.44 -8.51 14.16
C MET A 282 -2.38 -9.55 14.47
N GLN A 283 -2.77 -10.65 15.14
CA GLN A 283 -1.84 -11.73 15.49
C GLN A 283 -1.36 -12.48 14.23
N HIS A 284 -0.07 -12.82 14.20
CA HIS A 284 0.58 -13.57 13.11
C HIS A 284 0.54 -12.86 11.75
N VAL A 285 0.45 -11.54 11.75
CA VAL A 285 0.48 -10.68 10.56
C VAL A 285 1.73 -9.81 10.61
N GLY A 286 2.39 -9.62 9.47
CA GLY A 286 3.54 -8.76 9.30
C GLY A 286 3.13 -7.32 8.95
N HIS A 287 3.97 -6.64 8.16
CA HIS A 287 3.87 -5.23 7.81
C HIS A 287 2.79 -4.89 6.75
N VAL A 288 2.15 -5.88 6.17
CA VAL A 288 1.21 -5.68 5.04
C VAL A 288 -0.15 -6.35 5.28
N PRO A 289 -0.92 -5.94 6.31
CA PRO A 289 -2.20 -6.57 6.68
C PRO A 289 -3.19 -6.65 5.53
N MET A 290 -3.22 -5.65 4.63
CA MET A 290 -4.10 -5.62 3.46
C MET A 290 -3.78 -6.73 2.44
N LEU A 291 -2.58 -7.31 2.48
CA LEU A 291 -2.17 -8.44 1.64
C LEU A 291 -2.27 -9.78 2.37
N GLU A 292 -1.91 -9.82 3.65
CA GLU A 292 -1.85 -11.05 4.45
C GLU A 292 -3.23 -11.45 4.98
N ALA A 293 -4.01 -10.48 5.48
CA ALA A 293 -5.32 -10.69 6.10
C ALA A 293 -6.40 -9.74 5.52
N PRO A 294 -6.63 -9.71 4.18
CA PRO A 294 -7.47 -8.71 3.52
C PRO A 294 -8.91 -8.72 4.01
N GLN A 295 -9.52 -9.89 4.23
CA GLN A 295 -10.89 -10.01 4.72
C GLN A 295 -11.04 -9.47 6.14
N GLN A 296 -10.10 -9.80 7.04
CA GLN A 296 -10.11 -9.29 8.41
C GLN A 296 -9.92 -7.79 8.43
N SER A 297 -8.91 -7.27 7.70
CA SER A 297 -8.63 -5.83 7.61
C SER A 297 -9.85 -5.04 7.12
N ALA A 298 -10.53 -5.54 6.07
CA ALA A 298 -11.75 -4.90 5.56
C ALA A 298 -12.89 -4.94 6.57
N ARG A 299 -13.14 -6.09 7.21
CA ARG A 299 -14.19 -6.24 8.22
C ARG A 299 -13.98 -5.30 9.39
N ASP A 300 -12.75 -5.19 9.90
CA ASP A 300 -12.41 -4.36 11.02
C ASP A 300 -12.61 -2.87 10.68
N TYR A 301 -12.21 -2.44 9.49
CA TYR A 301 -12.49 -1.09 8.98
C TYR A 301 -13.99 -0.82 8.85
N LEU A 302 -14.76 -1.72 8.24
CA LEU A 302 -16.20 -1.55 8.08
C LEU A 302 -16.93 -1.49 9.42
N LYS A 303 -16.48 -2.26 10.42
CA LYS A 303 -17.01 -2.21 11.80
C LYS A 303 -16.69 -0.87 12.46
N PHE A 304 -15.45 -0.38 12.33
CA PHE A 304 -15.05 0.94 12.82
C PHE A 304 -15.93 2.05 12.21
N ARG A 305 -16.12 2.04 10.90
CA ARG A 305 -16.96 3.04 10.22
C ARG A 305 -18.42 2.99 10.70
N ALA A 306 -19.01 1.79 10.79
CA ALA A 306 -20.38 1.63 11.28
C ALA A 306 -20.58 2.11 12.74
N ALA A 307 -19.53 2.16 13.54
CA ALA A 307 -19.60 2.71 14.90
C ALA A 307 -19.56 4.24 14.92
N LEU A 308 -18.95 4.89 13.92
CA LEU A 308 -18.93 6.36 13.81
C LEU A 308 -20.23 6.93 13.22
N ASP A 309 -20.99 6.13 12.49
CA ASP A 309 -22.25 6.55 11.85
C ASP A 309 -23.48 6.44 12.79
N ARG A 310 -23.26 6.03 14.06
CA ARG A 310 -24.29 5.94 15.13
C ARG A 310 -24.26 7.18 16.01
#